data_f2dedf9aa2b5583db8b5f4515e68b4c2
#
_entry.id   f2dedf9aa2b5583db8b5f4515e68b4c2
#
_cell.length_a   1.000
_cell.length_b   1.000
_cell.length_c   1.000
_cell.angle_alpha   90.00
_cell.angle_beta   90.00
_cell.angle_gamma   90.00
#
_symmetry.space_group_name_H-M   'P 1'
#
loop_
_entity.id
_entity.type
_entity.pdbx_description
1 polymer ?
#
loop_
_entity_poly.entity_id
_entity_poly.type
_entity_poly.pdbx_seq_one_letter_code
_entity_poly.pdbx_strand_id
1 'polypeptide(L)'
;ICLRIANWFFWRNTRQTIKAQYWLTTFRLGTWLAGIFWGCSAYFLFANFNPTYQALLAFALAGVASGSLTTLVIDKLSAVGFVIFAIVPLCIRLHFEHGPIAVPMTIMAVSFILFVLSSASRAGKQLETNYRKNARLIEWGHERLRQQQLSHIVSAAQSRFISETDQRKKFEALLVDLN
;
A
#
# COMPACT_ATOMS: atom_id res chain seq x y z
N ILE A 1 10.15 -15.20 7.17
CA ILE A 1 11.14 -14.12 7.14
C ILE A 1 12.27 -14.50 6.18
N CYS A 2 12.91 -15.68 6.30
CA CYS A 2 14.01 -16.10 5.42
C CYS A 2 13.65 -16.13 3.93
N LEU A 3 12.46 -16.63 3.56
CA LEU A 3 11.98 -16.63 2.17
C LEU A 3 11.79 -15.21 1.61
N ARG A 4 11.36 -14.25 2.42
CA ARG A 4 11.22 -12.84 2.02
C ARG A 4 12.59 -12.18 1.81
N ILE A 5 13.54 -12.47 2.67
CA ILE A 5 14.91 -11.97 2.55
C ILE A 5 15.59 -12.57 1.32
N ALA A 6 15.45 -13.89 1.08
CA ALA A 6 15.97 -14.56 -0.10
C ALA A 6 15.35 -13.99 -1.38
N ASN A 7 14.04 -13.75 -1.41
CA ASN A 7 13.34 -13.16 -2.55
C ASN A 7 13.79 -11.71 -2.80
N TRP A 8 14.03 -10.91 -1.75
CA TRP A 8 14.57 -9.56 -1.86
C TRP A 8 16.00 -9.56 -2.41
N PHE A 9 16.85 -10.49 -1.95
CA PHE A 9 18.22 -10.62 -2.42
C PHE A 9 18.28 -11.06 -3.89
N PHE A 10 17.44 -11.99 -4.30
CA PHE A 10 17.30 -12.44 -5.67
C PHE A 10 16.80 -11.32 -6.60
N TRP A 11 15.81 -10.52 -6.14
CA TRP A 11 15.31 -9.35 -6.86
C TRP A 11 16.38 -8.29 -7.09
N ARG A 12 17.22 -8.04 -6.08
CA ARG A 12 18.32 -7.07 -6.18
C ARG A 12 19.35 -7.47 -7.25
N ASN A 13 19.58 -8.75 -7.43
CA ASN A 13 20.58 -9.27 -8.37
C ASN A 13 20.06 -9.44 -9.81
N THR A 14 18.73 -9.51 -10.03
CA THR A 14 18.13 -9.89 -11.33
C THR A 14 17.31 -8.76 -11.96
N ARG A 15 17.64 -7.52 -11.71
CA ARG A 15 16.85 -6.31 -12.01
C ARG A 15 16.41 -6.11 -13.48
N GLN A 16 16.88 -6.85 -14.46
CA GLN A 16 16.73 -6.44 -15.86
C GLN A 16 15.86 -7.33 -16.77
N THR A 17 15.41 -8.50 -16.35
CA THR A 17 14.81 -9.44 -17.33
C THR A 17 13.49 -10.10 -16.93
N ILE A 18 13.02 -9.97 -15.70
CA ILE A 18 11.81 -10.69 -15.26
C ILE A 18 10.60 -9.78 -15.30
N LYS A 19 9.54 -10.20 -16.02
CA LYS A 19 8.26 -9.49 -16.10
C LYS A 19 7.69 -9.27 -14.69
N ALA A 20 7.21 -8.06 -14.40
CA ALA A 20 6.61 -7.68 -13.10
C ALA A 20 5.51 -8.67 -12.65
N GLN A 21 4.83 -9.28 -13.60
CA GLN A 21 3.78 -10.27 -13.37
C GLN A 21 4.29 -11.56 -12.71
N TYR A 22 5.49 -12.02 -13.06
CA TYR A 22 6.12 -13.19 -12.45
C TYR A 22 6.42 -12.93 -10.96
N TRP A 23 6.95 -11.74 -10.65
CA TRP A 23 7.24 -11.33 -9.27
C TRP A 23 5.99 -11.27 -8.41
N LEU A 24 4.91 -10.73 -8.96
CA LEU A 24 3.63 -10.65 -8.27
C LEU A 24 3.08 -12.05 -7.94
N THR A 25 3.17 -12.98 -8.89
CA THR A 25 2.73 -14.37 -8.69
C THR A 25 3.56 -15.07 -7.64
N THR A 26 4.89 -14.94 -7.69
CA THR A 26 5.79 -15.54 -6.68
C THR A 26 5.54 -14.95 -5.30
N PHE A 27 5.31 -13.65 -5.20
CA PHE A 27 4.94 -13.00 -3.95
C PHE A 27 3.62 -13.53 -3.38
N ARG A 28 2.59 -13.70 -4.22
CA ARG A 28 1.29 -14.28 -3.84
C ARG A 28 1.43 -15.70 -3.32
N LEU A 29 2.14 -16.55 -4.07
CA LEU A 29 2.38 -17.93 -3.66
C LEU A 29 3.12 -18.01 -2.31
N GLY A 30 4.17 -17.22 -2.11
CA GLY A 30 4.89 -17.16 -0.85
C GLY A 30 4.02 -16.70 0.31
N THR A 31 3.11 -15.76 0.07
CA THR A 31 2.17 -15.27 1.08
C THR A 31 1.12 -16.33 1.43
N TRP A 32 0.57 -17.05 0.45
CA TRP A 32 -0.39 -18.12 0.68
C TRP A 32 0.24 -19.30 1.40
N LEU A 33 1.47 -19.68 1.04
CA LEU A 33 2.22 -20.72 1.78
C LEU A 33 2.44 -20.32 3.24
N ALA A 34 2.74 -19.06 3.52
CA ALA A 34 2.83 -18.57 4.89
C ALA A 34 1.47 -18.66 5.62
N GLY A 35 0.36 -18.36 4.93
CA GLY A 35 -1.00 -18.54 5.46
C GLY A 35 -1.30 -20.00 5.79
N ILE A 36 -0.96 -20.92 4.89
CA ILE A 36 -1.10 -22.37 5.11
C ILE A 36 -0.27 -22.82 6.33
N PHE A 37 0.96 -22.35 6.46
CA PHE A 37 1.81 -22.68 7.61
C PHE A 37 1.17 -22.23 8.93
N TRP A 38 0.64 -21.01 8.98
CA TRP A 38 -0.11 -20.53 10.14
C TRP A 38 -1.41 -21.29 10.37
N GLY A 39 -2.13 -21.66 9.31
CA GLY A 39 -3.32 -22.50 9.39
C GLY A 39 -3.03 -23.92 9.91
N CYS A 40 -1.89 -24.51 9.53
CA CYS A 40 -1.45 -25.78 10.08
C CYS A 40 -1.20 -25.70 11.59
N SER A 41 -0.75 -24.56 12.12
CA SER A 41 -0.62 -24.37 13.56
C SER A 41 -1.93 -24.55 14.30
N ALA A 42 -3.06 -24.17 13.69
CA ALA A 42 -4.40 -24.40 14.23
C ALA A 42 -4.73 -25.89 14.38
N TYR A 43 -4.14 -26.76 13.56
CA TYR A 43 -4.33 -28.20 13.65
C TYR A 43 -3.39 -28.85 14.67
N PHE A 44 -2.11 -28.51 14.64
CA PHE A 44 -1.08 -29.14 15.48
C PHE A 44 -1.07 -28.64 16.94
N LEU A 45 -1.39 -27.37 17.17
CA LEU A 45 -1.40 -26.77 18.50
C LEU A 45 -2.78 -26.76 19.15
N PHE A 46 -3.78 -27.34 18.49
CA PHE A 46 -5.13 -27.35 19.04
C PHE A 46 -5.23 -28.26 20.25
N ALA A 47 -5.47 -27.71 21.42
CA ALA A 47 -5.65 -28.45 22.65
C ALA A 47 -7.12 -28.88 22.81
N ASN A 48 -7.39 -30.16 22.58
CA ASN A 48 -8.73 -30.73 22.81
C ASN A 48 -9.12 -30.55 24.28
N PHE A 49 -10.37 -30.20 24.52
CA PHE A 49 -10.97 -30.07 25.86
C PHE A 49 -10.37 -28.91 26.71
N ASN A 50 -9.55 -28.05 26.17
CA ASN A 50 -9.03 -26.89 26.90
C ASN A 50 -9.38 -25.55 26.23
N PRO A 51 -10.53 -24.95 26.62
CA PRO A 51 -11.03 -23.72 26.01
C PRO A 51 -10.06 -22.54 26.09
N THR A 52 -9.27 -22.48 27.15
CA THR A 52 -8.29 -21.38 27.35
C THR A 52 -7.19 -21.39 26.27
N TYR A 53 -6.65 -22.58 25.99
CA TYR A 53 -5.63 -22.71 24.92
C TYR A 53 -6.24 -22.53 23.53
N GLN A 54 -7.48 -22.95 23.29
CA GLN A 54 -8.21 -22.70 22.05
C GLN A 54 -8.41 -21.21 21.81
N ALA A 55 -8.82 -20.46 22.85
CA ALA A 55 -8.97 -19.01 22.79
C ALA A 55 -7.64 -18.31 22.54
N LEU A 56 -6.55 -18.73 23.21
CA LEU A 56 -5.22 -18.17 23.00
C LEU A 56 -4.75 -18.37 21.55
N LEU A 57 -4.94 -19.57 21.00
CA LEU A 57 -4.59 -19.89 19.62
C LEU A 57 -5.40 -19.07 18.63
N ALA A 58 -6.71 -18.93 18.85
CA ALA A 58 -7.58 -18.11 18.04
C ALA A 58 -7.15 -16.63 18.05
N PHE A 59 -6.81 -16.12 19.23
CA PHE A 59 -6.33 -14.74 19.40
C PHE A 59 -4.98 -14.51 18.70
N ALA A 60 -4.06 -15.45 18.83
CA ALA A 60 -2.77 -15.38 18.14
C ALA A 60 -2.93 -15.36 16.61
N LEU A 61 -3.77 -16.24 16.05
CA LEU A 61 -4.06 -16.28 14.61
C LEU A 61 -4.79 -15.02 14.14
N ALA A 62 -5.72 -14.49 14.94
CA ALA A 62 -6.39 -13.22 14.64
C ALA A 62 -5.39 -12.05 14.61
N GLY A 63 -4.44 -12.01 15.55
CA GLY A 63 -3.36 -11.01 15.58
C GLY A 63 -2.48 -11.08 14.33
N VAL A 64 -2.05 -12.28 13.94
CA VAL A 64 -1.25 -12.48 12.72
C VAL A 64 -2.03 -12.10 11.47
N ALA A 65 -3.31 -12.46 11.38
CA ALA A 65 -4.17 -12.10 10.26
C ALA A 65 -4.39 -10.59 10.17
N SER A 66 -4.63 -9.91 11.29
CA SER A 66 -4.76 -8.44 11.34
C SER A 66 -3.46 -7.74 10.94
N GLY A 67 -2.31 -8.19 11.45
CA GLY A 67 -1.01 -7.67 11.08
C GLY A 67 -0.66 -7.88 9.61
N SER A 68 -1.11 -8.98 9.01
CA SER A 68 -0.89 -9.24 7.59
C SER A 68 -1.63 -8.23 6.69
N LEU A 69 -2.80 -7.74 7.10
CA LEU A 69 -3.55 -6.75 6.33
C LEU A 69 -2.78 -5.45 6.12
N THR A 70 -2.09 -4.96 7.14
CA THR A 70 -1.33 -3.71 7.05
C THR A 70 -0.15 -3.84 6.09
N THR A 71 0.46 -5.02 6.02
CA THR A 71 1.64 -5.29 5.17
C THR A 71 1.26 -5.69 3.74
N LEU A 72 0.10 -6.31 3.54
CA LEU A 72 -0.37 -6.85 2.25
C LEU A 72 -1.43 -5.98 1.57
N VAL A 73 -1.69 -4.79 2.09
CA VAL A 73 -2.70 -3.83 1.57
C VAL A 73 -2.52 -3.53 0.08
N ILE A 74 -1.29 -3.59 -0.42
CA ILE A 74 -0.95 -3.31 -1.82
C ILE A 74 -1.54 -4.36 -2.78
N ASP A 75 -1.55 -5.64 -2.37
CA ASP A 75 -2.13 -6.74 -3.16
C ASP A 75 -3.26 -7.42 -2.40
N LYS A 76 -4.48 -7.00 -2.69
CA LYS A 76 -5.71 -7.51 -2.08
C LYS A 76 -5.81 -9.04 -2.16
N LEU A 77 -5.37 -9.64 -3.28
CA LEU A 77 -5.48 -11.08 -3.48
C LEU A 77 -4.54 -11.86 -2.55
N SER A 78 -3.33 -11.33 -2.31
CA SER A 78 -2.40 -11.88 -1.31
C SER A 78 -2.97 -11.80 0.10
N ALA A 79 -3.55 -10.66 0.48
CA ALA A 79 -4.12 -10.44 1.79
C ALA A 79 -5.31 -11.38 2.08
N VAL A 80 -6.24 -11.45 1.14
CA VAL A 80 -7.43 -12.32 1.25
C VAL A 80 -7.02 -13.79 1.32
N GLY A 81 -6.13 -14.24 0.44
CA GLY A 81 -5.65 -15.63 0.43
C GLY A 81 -4.94 -16.01 1.73
N PHE A 82 -4.08 -15.12 2.25
CA PHE A 82 -3.41 -15.35 3.52
C PHE A 82 -4.40 -15.56 4.67
N VAL A 83 -5.39 -14.67 4.81
CA VAL A 83 -6.39 -14.74 5.88
C VAL A 83 -7.24 -16.01 5.78
N ILE A 84 -7.68 -16.37 4.58
CA ILE A 84 -8.45 -17.59 4.35
C ILE A 84 -7.64 -18.81 4.77
N PHE A 85 -6.42 -18.97 4.27
CA PHE A 85 -5.59 -20.13 4.59
C PHE A 85 -5.15 -20.19 6.05
N ALA A 86 -5.02 -19.05 6.73
CA ALA A 86 -4.64 -19.02 8.14
C ALA A 86 -5.81 -19.31 9.09
N ILE A 87 -7.03 -18.86 8.80
CA ILE A 87 -8.14 -18.90 9.76
C ILE A 87 -9.15 -20.02 9.47
N VAL A 88 -9.39 -20.37 8.20
CA VAL A 88 -10.37 -21.42 7.86
C VAL A 88 -10.07 -22.74 8.52
N PRO A 89 -8.80 -23.24 8.60
CA PRO A 89 -8.50 -24.48 9.32
C PRO A 89 -8.90 -24.43 10.80
N LEU A 90 -8.73 -23.28 11.46
CA LEU A 90 -9.18 -23.07 12.83
C LEU A 90 -10.71 -23.13 12.94
N CYS A 91 -11.45 -22.48 12.03
CA CYS A 91 -12.92 -22.53 12.01
C CYS A 91 -13.43 -23.96 11.84
N ILE A 92 -12.82 -24.73 10.93
CA ILE A 92 -13.17 -26.14 10.72
C ILE A 92 -12.92 -26.95 12.00
N ARG A 93 -11.76 -26.76 12.63
CA ARG A 93 -11.40 -27.49 13.85
C ARG A 93 -12.34 -27.17 15.01
N LEU A 94 -12.67 -25.87 15.21
CA LEU A 94 -13.62 -25.42 16.23
C LEU A 94 -15.03 -25.97 15.98
N HIS A 95 -15.45 -26.06 14.71
CA HIS A 95 -16.79 -26.60 14.39
C HIS A 95 -16.97 -28.08 14.77
N PHE A 96 -15.91 -28.87 14.63
CA PHE A 96 -15.93 -30.28 15.01
C PHE A 96 -15.71 -30.54 16.52
N GLU A 97 -15.41 -29.49 17.29
CA GLU A 97 -15.29 -29.60 18.74
C GLU A 97 -16.67 -29.59 19.39
N HIS A 98 -16.93 -30.55 20.28
CA HIS A 98 -18.23 -30.74 20.93
C HIS A 98 -18.36 -29.98 22.27
N GLY A 99 -17.49 -28.98 22.51
CA GLY A 99 -17.50 -28.20 23.75
C GLY A 99 -18.57 -27.09 23.75
N PRO A 100 -19.05 -26.67 24.93
CA PRO A 100 -20.08 -25.62 25.03
C PRO A 100 -19.62 -24.24 24.47
N ILE A 101 -18.32 -24.04 24.35
CA ILE A 101 -17.71 -22.79 23.87
C ILE A 101 -17.38 -22.86 22.36
N ALA A 102 -17.38 -24.03 21.75
CA ALA A 102 -17.01 -24.24 20.35
C ALA A 102 -17.88 -23.44 19.38
N VAL A 103 -19.19 -23.42 19.55
CA VAL A 103 -20.13 -22.71 18.71
C VAL A 103 -19.94 -21.19 18.77
N PRO A 104 -19.91 -20.54 19.95
CA PRO A 104 -19.60 -19.12 20.05
C PRO A 104 -18.25 -18.74 19.42
N MET A 105 -17.20 -19.54 19.64
CA MET A 105 -15.87 -19.30 19.07
C MET A 105 -15.87 -19.40 17.55
N THR A 106 -16.59 -20.35 16.98
CA THR A 106 -16.74 -20.49 15.53
C THR A 106 -17.45 -19.27 14.94
N ILE A 107 -18.54 -18.80 15.56
CA ILE A 107 -19.26 -17.60 15.13
C ILE A 107 -18.33 -16.37 15.17
N MET A 108 -17.55 -16.20 16.24
CA MET A 108 -16.58 -15.12 16.36
C MET A 108 -15.50 -15.19 15.27
N ALA A 109 -14.97 -16.36 14.98
CA ALA A 109 -13.96 -16.55 13.95
C ALA A 109 -14.49 -16.25 12.55
N VAL A 110 -15.72 -16.67 12.23
CA VAL A 110 -16.39 -16.34 10.96
C VAL A 110 -16.65 -14.84 10.85
N SER A 111 -17.17 -14.22 11.91
CA SER A 111 -17.39 -12.76 11.96
C SER A 111 -16.08 -12.00 11.78
N PHE A 112 -15.00 -12.48 12.36
CA PHE A 112 -13.66 -11.90 12.20
C PHE A 112 -13.18 -12.00 10.75
N ILE A 113 -13.37 -13.14 10.06
CA ILE A 113 -13.05 -13.28 8.64
C ILE A 113 -13.80 -12.22 7.82
N LEU A 114 -15.11 -12.10 8.01
CA LEU A 114 -15.94 -11.12 7.28
C LEU A 114 -15.48 -9.68 7.54
N PHE A 115 -15.16 -9.34 8.79
CA PHE A 115 -14.62 -8.04 9.16
C PHE A 115 -13.29 -7.77 8.45
N VAL A 116 -12.36 -8.72 8.46
CA VAL A 116 -11.05 -8.60 7.84
C VAL A 116 -11.14 -8.46 6.33
N LEU A 117 -11.99 -9.24 5.65
CA LEU A 117 -12.23 -9.14 4.21
C LEU A 117 -12.84 -7.79 3.83
N SER A 118 -13.78 -7.30 4.63
CA SER A 118 -14.38 -5.96 4.47
C SER A 118 -13.33 -4.87 4.62
N SER A 119 -12.48 -4.97 5.65
CA SER A 119 -11.40 -4.02 5.93
C SER A 119 -10.34 -4.00 4.82
N ALA A 120 -9.92 -5.16 4.32
CA ALA A 120 -9.00 -5.29 3.19
C ALA A 120 -9.55 -4.60 1.93
N SER A 121 -10.86 -4.73 1.67
CA SER A 121 -11.51 -4.09 0.54
C SER A 121 -11.54 -2.57 0.66
N ARG A 122 -11.77 -2.03 1.85
CA ARG A 122 -11.75 -0.58 2.12
C ARG A 122 -10.33 -0.01 2.03
N ALA A 123 -9.35 -0.69 2.62
CA ALA A 123 -7.96 -0.29 2.60
C ALA A 123 -7.40 -0.22 1.17
N GLY A 124 -7.71 -1.19 0.32
CA GLY A 124 -7.32 -1.18 -1.09
C GLY A 124 -7.89 0.02 -1.85
N LYS A 125 -9.17 0.36 -1.65
CA LYS A 125 -9.80 1.55 -2.26
C LYS A 125 -9.18 2.86 -1.77
N GLN A 126 -8.87 2.96 -0.48
CA GLN A 126 -8.21 4.15 0.09
C GLN A 126 -6.81 4.35 -0.50
N LEU A 127 -6.06 3.27 -0.65
CA LEU A 127 -4.73 3.30 -1.24
C LEU A 127 -4.78 3.81 -2.68
N GLU A 128 -5.66 3.25 -3.51
CA GLU A 128 -5.86 3.70 -4.89
C GLU A 128 -6.23 5.19 -4.96
N THR A 129 -7.15 5.63 -4.08
CA THR A 129 -7.56 7.03 -4.01
C THR A 129 -6.39 7.94 -3.61
N ASN A 130 -5.55 7.51 -2.67
CA ASN A 130 -4.37 8.26 -2.24
C ASN A 130 -3.31 8.35 -3.35
N TYR A 131 -3.06 7.28 -4.08
CA TYR A 131 -2.16 7.31 -5.24
C TYR A 131 -2.64 8.27 -6.31
N ARG A 132 -3.93 8.25 -6.64
CA ARG A 132 -4.53 9.19 -7.63
C ARG A 132 -4.44 10.64 -7.16
N LYS A 133 -4.65 10.91 -5.85
CA LYS A 133 -4.48 12.26 -5.28
C LYS A 133 -3.04 12.73 -5.35
N ASN A 134 -2.08 11.87 -4.98
CA ASN A 134 -0.66 12.21 -5.04
C ASN A 134 -0.18 12.47 -6.48
N ALA A 135 -0.62 11.67 -7.45
CA ALA A 135 -0.31 11.92 -8.87
C ALA A 135 -0.80 13.30 -9.32
N ARG A 136 -2.05 13.68 -9.00
CA ARG A 136 -2.58 15.02 -9.30
C ARG A 136 -1.78 16.14 -8.63
N LEU A 137 -1.40 15.96 -7.36
CA LEU A 137 -0.60 16.96 -6.64
C LEU A 137 0.76 17.21 -7.32
N ILE A 138 1.39 16.16 -7.83
CA ILE A 138 2.65 16.25 -8.58
C ILE A 138 2.43 17.03 -9.89
N GLU A 139 1.37 16.73 -10.65
CA GLU A 139 1.01 17.46 -11.89
C GLU A 139 0.78 18.93 -11.60
N TRP A 140 -0.01 19.25 -10.58
CA TRP A 140 -0.26 20.65 -10.16
C TRP A 140 1.01 21.36 -9.70
N GLY A 141 1.92 20.64 -9.04
CA GLY A 141 3.23 21.17 -8.67
C GLY A 141 4.07 21.59 -9.89
N HIS A 142 4.12 20.74 -10.90
CA HIS A 142 4.82 21.03 -12.15
C HIS A 142 4.21 22.23 -12.90
N GLU A 143 2.89 22.32 -12.91
CA GLU A 143 2.18 23.40 -13.59
C GLU A 143 2.42 24.76 -12.91
N ARG A 144 2.41 24.79 -11.56
CA ARG A 144 2.78 25.98 -10.79
C ARG A 144 4.22 26.43 -11.06
N LEU A 145 5.16 25.50 -11.09
CA LEU A 145 6.56 25.82 -11.40
C LEU A 145 6.72 26.39 -12.80
N ARG A 146 6.01 25.84 -13.79
CA ARG A 146 5.98 26.41 -15.16
C ARG A 146 5.43 27.83 -15.18
N GLN A 147 4.32 28.07 -14.50
CA GLN A 147 3.72 29.42 -14.42
C GLN A 147 4.66 30.41 -13.76
N GLN A 148 5.35 30.04 -12.69
CA GLN A 148 6.35 30.88 -12.03
C GLN A 148 7.53 31.20 -12.98
N GLN A 149 8.05 30.21 -13.70
CA GLN A 149 9.11 30.42 -14.67
C GLN A 149 8.67 31.39 -15.79
N LEU A 150 7.46 31.20 -16.33
CA LEU A 150 6.91 32.10 -17.35
C LEU A 150 6.72 33.52 -16.81
N SER A 151 6.21 33.68 -15.60
CA SER A 151 6.06 35.03 -14.99
C SER A 151 7.40 35.73 -14.78
N HIS A 152 8.45 35.00 -14.39
CA HIS A 152 9.81 35.54 -14.29
C HIS A 152 10.36 35.94 -15.64
N ILE A 153 10.16 35.16 -16.69
CA ILE A 153 10.61 35.49 -18.04
C ILE A 153 9.88 36.73 -18.54
N VAL A 154 8.57 36.78 -18.36
CA VAL A 154 7.75 37.94 -18.77
C VAL A 154 8.18 39.22 -18.03
N SER A 155 8.37 39.17 -16.72
CA SER A 155 8.81 40.30 -15.92
C SER A 155 10.22 40.78 -16.30
N ALA A 156 11.13 39.86 -16.59
CA ALA A 156 12.47 40.19 -17.07
C ALA A 156 12.45 40.83 -18.48
N ALA A 157 11.60 40.34 -19.37
CA ALA A 157 11.42 40.95 -20.70
C ALA A 157 10.81 42.34 -20.61
N GLN A 158 9.82 42.52 -19.75
CA GLN A 158 9.17 43.81 -19.54
C GLN A 158 10.13 44.83 -18.95
N SER A 159 10.98 44.47 -17.99
CA SER A 159 11.99 45.37 -17.43
C SER A 159 13.04 45.80 -18.46
N ARG A 160 13.46 44.89 -19.35
CA ARG A 160 14.37 45.21 -20.46
C ARG A 160 13.72 46.20 -21.44
N PHE A 161 12.47 45.95 -21.81
CA PHE A 161 11.74 46.84 -22.73
C PHE A 161 11.57 48.24 -22.17
N ILE A 162 11.26 48.38 -20.89
CA ILE A 162 11.16 49.70 -20.22
C ILE A 162 12.52 50.41 -20.22
N SER A 163 13.60 49.70 -19.90
CA SER A 163 14.96 50.23 -19.90
C SER A 163 15.38 50.73 -21.28
N GLU A 164 15.12 50.00 -22.34
CA GLU A 164 15.43 50.41 -23.73
C GLU A 164 14.61 51.64 -24.16
N THR A 165 13.34 51.68 -23.77
CA THR A 165 12.47 52.83 -24.08
C THR A 165 12.94 54.09 -23.37
N ASP A 166 13.40 54.00 -22.13
CA ASP A 166 13.93 55.13 -21.36
C ASP A 166 15.26 55.61 -21.92
N GLN A 167 16.10 54.72 -22.38
CA GLN A 167 17.34 55.06 -23.07
C GLN A 167 17.10 55.79 -24.39
N ARG A 168 16.13 55.38 -25.21
CA ARG A 168 15.73 56.03 -26.43
C ARG A 168 15.25 57.50 -26.18
N LYS A 169 14.38 57.66 -25.16
CA LYS A 169 13.92 59.04 -24.80
C LYS A 169 15.03 59.90 -24.32
N LYS A 170 16.02 59.42 -23.59
CA LYS A 170 17.21 60.22 -23.20
C LYS A 170 18.04 60.56 -24.38
N PHE A 171 18.21 59.69 -25.35
CA PHE A 171 18.95 59.95 -26.57
C PHE A 171 18.25 61.00 -27.47
N GLU A 172 16.93 60.93 -27.61
CA GLU A 172 16.13 61.93 -28.34
C GLU A 172 16.21 63.32 -27.66
N ALA A 173 16.15 63.34 -26.31
CA ALA A 173 16.29 64.66 -25.61
C ALA A 173 17.66 65.26 -25.81
N LEU A 174 18.75 64.53 -25.83
CA LEU A 174 20.09 64.96 -26.10
C LEU A 174 20.25 65.50 -27.56
N LEU A 175 19.56 64.93 -28.52
CA LEU A 175 19.57 65.39 -29.92
C LEU A 175 18.81 66.72 -30.10
N VAL A 176 17.80 66.96 -29.28
CA VAL A 176 17.05 68.23 -29.29
C VAL A 176 17.88 69.38 -28.69
N ASP A 177 18.70 69.09 -27.65
CA ASP A 177 19.58 70.16 -27.05
C ASP A 177 20.82 70.49 -27.86
N LEU A 178 21.12 69.69 -28.89
CA LEU A 178 22.27 69.94 -29.81
C LEU A 178 21.92 70.70 -31.06
N ASN A 179 20.66 71.06 -31.32
CA ASN A 179 20.18 71.87 -32.42
C ASN A 179 19.76 73.29 -31.96
#